data_3f45988b890743fb72ceddaa14685ec8
#
_entry.id   3f45988b890743fb72ceddaa14685ec8
#
_cell.length_a   1.000
_cell.length_b   1.000
_cell.length_c   1.000
_cell.angle_alpha   90.00
_cell.angle_beta   90.00
_cell.angle_gamma   90.00
#
_symmetry.space_group_name_H-M   'P 1'
#
loop_
_entity.id
_entity.type
_entity.pdbx_description
1 polymer ?
#
loop_
_entity_poly.entity_id
_entity_poly.type
_entity_poly.pdbx_seq_one_letter_code
_entity_poly.pdbx_strand_id
1 'polypeptide(L)'
;MSKKLIQIKRYLIIAILFLICVILFLGILIQYQDSQNALKFAQNSSKNITIEPKQENISNENHLGIFKEIPYKDENDNFQENNQSILEEQIKDLNLSSIIDGNLSKIDENLSLVVEQNLSKEENLTKDMNLSKTKQARLAIIIDDMANISQVRALQALKLKLIPSFFPPDKNHIDTPKLALKFDFYMVHLPLAAMNYTKPELDTLNPSDSEKRIFKKIQQVKKDFKDLKFINNHTGSLFTSDEKAMKKLYKAFEKEELIFVDSKTIASSKAPKVAKALEQIYIQRDVFLDNRDDVAYIKNQLIEAVRLAKQKGFAIAIGHPRKNTFKALEQSKDLLKSVELVYLSEIYAK
;
A
#
# COMPACT_ATOMS: atom_id res chain seq x y z
N MET A 1 1.52 -2.94 54.58
CA MET A 1 1.90 -1.84 53.69
C MET A 1 1.28 -0.54 54.22
N SER A 2 2.10 0.50 54.49
CA SER A 2 1.64 1.75 55.10
C SER A 2 0.62 2.47 54.22
N LYS A 3 -0.47 3.01 54.82
CA LYS A 3 -1.50 3.81 54.11
C LYS A 3 -0.88 4.94 53.25
N LYS A 4 0.23 5.53 53.69
CA LYS A 4 1.00 6.54 52.92
C LYS A 4 1.56 5.98 51.57
N LEU A 5 2.04 4.74 51.56
CA LEU A 5 2.61 4.16 50.37
C LEU A 5 1.55 3.87 49.28
N ILE A 6 0.33 3.52 49.71
CA ILE A 6 -0.82 3.34 48.80
C ILE A 6 -1.23 4.67 48.16
N GLN A 7 -1.26 5.74 48.95
CA GLN A 7 -1.56 7.08 48.41
C GLN A 7 -0.50 7.56 47.40
N ILE A 8 0.77 7.39 47.70
CA ILE A 8 1.87 7.77 46.79
C ILE A 8 1.74 7.00 45.46
N LYS A 9 1.47 5.67 45.47
CA LYS A 9 1.23 4.90 44.25
C LYS A 9 0.04 5.40 43.44
N ARG A 10 -1.07 5.78 44.08
CA ARG A 10 -2.23 6.38 43.39
C ARG A 10 -1.89 7.71 42.71
N TYR A 11 -1.18 8.60 43.40
CA TYR A 11 -0.75 9.88 42.77
C TYR A 11 0.21 9.64 41.60
N LEU A 12 1.12 8.65 41.70
CA LEU A 12 2.06 8.34 40.64
C LEU A 12 1.30 7.81 39.40
N ILE A 13 0.31 6.95 39.58
CA ILE A 13 -0.52 6.43 38.47
C ILE A 13 -1.30 7.57 37.81
N ILE A 14 -1.89 8.47 38.58
CA ILE A 14 -2.63 9.62 38.05
C ILE A 14 -1.67 10.54 37.26
N ALA A 15 -0.47 10.77 37.74
CA ALA A 15 0.53 11.60 37.05
C ALA A 15 0.97 10.97 35.72
N ILE A 16 1.18 9.64 35.69
CA ILE A 16 1.51 8.90 34.46
C ILE A 16 0.34 8.96 33.46
N LEU A 17 -0.90 8.75 33.89
CA LEU A 17 -2.07 8.84 33.00
C LEU A 17 -2.24 10.25 32.44
N PHE A 18 -2.01 11.28 33.27
CA PHE A 18 -2.05 12.67 32.82
C PHE A 18 -0.96 12.95 31.77
N LEU A 19 0.25 12.46 31.97
CA LEU A 19 1.35 12.61 31.00
C LEU A 19 1.02 11.92 29.66
N ILE A 20 0.43 10.73 29.69
CA ILE A 20 -0.02 10.02 28.48
C ILE A 20 -1.09 10.84 27.75
N CYS A 21 -2.06 11.40 28.46
CA CYS A 21 -3.09 12.27 27.86
C CYS A 21 -2.48 13.50 27.20
N VAL A 22 -1.48 14.14 27.82
CA VAL A 22 -0.77 15.30 27.25
C VAL A 22 -0.03 14.91 25.96
N ILE A 23 0.66 13.77 25.94
CA ILE A 23 1.37 13.28 24.75
C ILE A 23 0.40 13.00 23.61
N LEU A 24 -0.74 12.36 23.89
CA LEU A 24 -1.78 12.09 22.88
C LEU A 24 -2.39 13.40 22.36
N PHE A 25 -2.64 14.36 23.22
CA PHE A 25 -3.16 15.68 22.82
C PHE A 25 -2.18 16.45 21.94
N LEU A 26 -0.89 16.42 22.26
CA LEU A 26 0.16 17.03 21.44
C LEU A 26 0.25 16.35 20.08
N GLY A 27 0.13 15.01 20.00
CA GLY A 27 0.08 14.27 18.74
C GLY A 27 -1.09 14.71 17.84
N ILE A 28 -2.28 14.92 18.45
CA ILE A 28 -3.46 15.41 17.70
C ILE A 28 -3.24 16.83 17.19
N LEU A 29 -2.62 17.71 18.01
CA LEU A 29 -2.31 19.09 17.59
C LEU A 29 -1.32 19.14 16.42
N ILE A 30 -0.29 18.28 16.42
CA ILE A 30 0.68 18.18 15.32
C ILE A 30 -0.04 17.74 14.05
N GLN A 31 -0.85 16.67 14.11
CA GLN A 31 -1.64 16.20 12.95
C GLN A 31 -2.60 17.28 12.42
N TYR A 32 -3.23 18.07 13.32
CA TYR A 32 -4.09 19.19 12.92
C TYR A 32 -3.31 20.29 12.21
N GLN A 33 -2.11 20.60 12.70
CA GLN A 33 -1.24 21.63 12.12
C GLN A 33 -0.72 21.23 10.73
N ASP A 34 -0.35 19.95 10.54
CA ASP A 34 0.05 19.39 9.25
C ASP A 34 -1.11 19.42 8.24
N SER A 35 -2.32 19.11 8.67
CA SER A 35 -3.52 19.22 7.84
C SER A 35 -3.80 20.66 7.39
N GLN A 36 -3.62 21.65 8.27
CA GLN A 36 -3.80 23.08 7.94
C GLN A 36 -2.71 23.59 6.98
N ASN A 37 -1.48 23.11 7.14
CA ASN A 37 -0.38 23.47 6.25
C ASN A 37 -0.60 22.87 4.83
N ALA A 38 -1.08 21.63 4.73
CA ALA A 38 -1.46 21.02 3.47
C ALA A 38 -2.59 21.78 2.74
N LEU A 39 -3.60 22.27 3.49
CA LEU A 39 -4.67 23.10 2.96
C LEU A 39 -4.18 24.46 2.45
N LYS A 40 -3.29 25.13 3.17
CA LYS A 40 -2.68 26.40 2.73
C LYS A 40 -1.81 26.23 1.50
N PHE A 41 -1.06 25.13 1.40
CA PHE A 41 -0.27 24.80 0.21
C PHE A 41 -1.15 24.59 -1.02
N ALA A 42 -2.26 23.84 -0.89
CA ALA A 42 -3.23 23.62 -1.96
C ALA A 42 -3.89 24.92 -2.42
N GLN A 43 -4.21 25.86 -1.52
CA GLN A 43 -4.79 27.17 -1.86
C GLN A 43 -3.80 28.12 -2.53
N ASN A 44 -2.52 28.07 -2.19
CA ASN A 44 -1.49 28.88 -2.84
C ASN A 44 -1.12 28.37 -4.24
N SER A 45 -1.19 27.05 -4.47
CA SER A 45 -0.95 26.45 -5.80
C SER A 45 -2.05 26.80 -6.79
N SER A 46 -3.28 27.07 -6.36
CA SER A 46 -4.40 27.44 -7.24
C SER A 46 -4.43 28.92 -7.65
N LYS A 47 -3.62 29.79 -7.03
CA LYS A 47 -3.60 31.23 -7.33
C LYS A 47 -2.62 31.62 -8.46
N ASN A 48 -1.76 30.76 -8.92
CA ASN A 48 -0.67 31.10 -9.85
C ASN A 48 -0.81 30.51 -11.26
N ILE A 49 -2.01 30.14 -11.71
CA ILE A 49 -2.22 29.67 -13.09
C ILE A 49 -3.16 30.62 -13.81
N THR A 50 -2.58 31.65 -14.43
CA THR A 50 -3.19 32.42 -15.53
C THR A 50 -2.48 31.98 -16.80
N ILE A 51 -3.17 31.25 -17.68
CA ILE A 51 -2.63 30.78 -18.97
C ILE A 51 -3.33 31.58 -20.07
N GLU A 52 -2.57 32.37 -20.81
CA GLU A 52 -2.99 32.93 -22.10
C GLU A 52 -2.88 31.85 -23.20
N PRO A 53 -3.82 31.79 -24.16
CA PRO A 53 -3.78 30.79 -25.23
C PRO A 53 -2.92 31.27 -26.39
N LYS A 54 -1.82 30.57 -26.72
CA LYS A 54 -1.13 30.68 -28.01
C LYS A 54 -1.63 29.60 -28.96
N GLN A 55 -2.16 30.04 -30.12
CA GLN A 55 -2.44 29.20 -31.28
C GLN A 55 -1.12 28.86 -32.00
N GLU A 56 -0.89 27.59 -32.30
CA GLU A 56 0.05 27.16 -33.32
C GLU A 56 -0.50 25.99 -34.14
N ASN A 57 -0.26 26.06 -35.44
CA ASN A 57 -0.79 25.25 -36.53
C ASN A 57 -0.22 23.82 -36.51
N ILE A 58 -1.10 22.87 -36.82
CA ILE A 58 -0.76 21.43 -36.94
C ILE A 58 -0.53 21.09 -38.40
N SER A 59 0.65 20.58 -38.73
CA SER A 59 0.90 19.81 -39.94
C SER A 59 1.10 18.32 -39.54
N ASN A 60 0.41 17.46 -40.29
CA ASN A 60 0.41 15.98 -40.11
C ASN A 60 1.78 15.38 -40.40
N GLU A 61 2.27 14.51 -39.50
CA GLU A 61 3.09 13.36 -39.92
C GLU A 61 2.97 12.20 -38.92
N ASN A 62 2.85 11.00 -39.48
CA ASN A 62 2.75 9.72 -38.78
C ASN A 62 4.08 9.34 -38.13
N HIS A 63 4.07 9.00 -36.81
CA HIS A 63 5.09 8.13 -36.26
C HIS A 63 4.61 7.33 -35.05
N LEU A 64 5.00 6.06 -35.03
CA LEU A 64 4.86 5.09 -33.93
C LEU A 64 5.28 5.71 -32.58
N GLY A 65 4.40 5.60 -31.59
CA GLY A 65 4.58 6.17 -30.27
C GLY A 65 5.70 5.53 -29.46
N ILE A 66 6.75 6.28 -29.25
CA ILE A 66 7.71 6.08 -28.16
C ILE A 66 7.24 6.98 -27.03
N PHE A 67 6.92 6.37 -25.88
CA PHE A 67 6.58 7.10 -24.66
C PHE A 67 7.76 7.99 -24.24
N LYS A 68 7.62 9.30 -24.42
CA LYS A 68 8.52 10.27 -23.76
C LYS A 68 7.95 10.60 -22.38
N GLU A 69 8.75 10.28 -21.39
CA GLU A 69 8.54 10.65 -19.99
C GLU A 69 8.56 12.19 -19.85
N ILE A 70 7.59 12.72 -19.11
CA ILE A 70 7.64 14.09 -18.60
C ILE A 70 8.32 13.99 -17.23
N PRO A 71 9.46 14.63 -16.99
CA PRO A 71 10.12 14.57 -15.68
C PRO A 71 9.32 15.41 -14.67
N TYR A 72 8.84 14.74 -13.63
CA TYR A 72 8.36 15.38 -12.42
C TYR A 72 9.58 15.82 -11.60
N LYS A 73 9.75 17.13 -11.43
CA LYS A 73 10.79 17.71 -10.58
C LYS A 73 10.28 17.73 -9.14
N ASP A 74 10.83 16.89 -8.29
CA ASP A 74 10.62 16.91 -6.85
C ASP A 74 11.61 17.89 -6.20
N GLU A 75 11.11 18.95 -5.58
CA GLU A 75 11.90 19.94 -4.82
C GLU A 75 12.02 19.57 -3.34
N ASN A 76 12.22 18.31 -2.98
CA ASN A 76 12.31 17.88 -1.57
C ASN A 76 13.57 17.10 -1.19
N ASP A 77 14.65 17.16 -1.97
CA ASP A 77 15.89 16.44 -1.62
C ASP A 77 16.83 17.16 -0.61
N ASN A 78 16.41 18.28 -0.01
CA ASN A 78 17.29 19.05 0.92
C ASN A 78 16.97 18.88 2.41
N PHE A 79 16.13 17.90 2.82
CA PHE A 79 15.72 17.81 4.24
C PHE A 79 16.35 16.65 5.03
N GLN A 80 17.13 15.76 4.43
CA GLN A 80 17.70 14.61 5.15
C GLN A 80 19.19 14.71 5.47
N GLU A 81 19.96 15.54 4.80
CA GLU A 81 21.42 15.68 5.11
C GLU A 81 21.72 16.60 6.31
N ASN A 82 20.81 17.52 6.66
CA ASN A 82 21.05 18.46 7.79
C ASN A 82 20.74 17.92 9.17
N ASN A 83 20.02 16.81 9.30
CA ASN A 83 19.68 16.28 10.63
C ASN A 83 20.69 15.28 11.18
N GLN A 84 21.55 14.71 10.35
CA GLN A 84 22.55 13.76 10.80
C GLN A 84 23.80 14.44 11.35
N SER A 85 24.19 15.59 10.78
CA SER A 85 25.34 16.38 11.26
C SER A 85 25.07 17.09 12.61
N ILE A 86 23.84 17.49 12.88
CA ILE A 86 23.45 18.14 14.16
C ILE A 86 23.40 17.13 15.31
N LEU A 87 23.06 15.87 15.03
CA LEU A 87 23.01 14.83 16.06
C LEU A 87 24.42 14.36 16.47
N GLU A 88 25.38 14.34 15.56
CA GLU A 88 26.77 13.95 15.85
C GLU A 88 27.53 15.04 16.63
N GLU A 89 27.19 16.32 16.49
CA GLU A 89 27.80 17.42 17.20
C GLU A 89 27.28 17.51 18.65
N GLN A 90 26.01 17.14 18.92
CA GLN A 90 25.43 17.13 20.27
C GLN A 90 25.88 15.93 21.14
N ILE A 91 26.40 14.87 20.55
CA ILE A 91 26.90 13.69 21.30
C ILE A 91 28.34 13.92 21.81
N LYS A 92 29.09 14.85 21.24
CA LYS A 92 30.48 15.15 21.64
C LYS A 92 30.61 15.98 22.93
N ASP A 93 29.56 16.68 23.35
CA ASP A 93 29.62 17.58 24.51
C ASP A 93 29.08 16.98 25.84
N LEU A 94 28.67 15.70 25.82
CA LEU A 94 28.30 15.00 27.05
C LEU A 94 29.50 14.25 27.62
N ASN A 95 30.22 14.94 28.49
CA ASN A 95 31.37 14.41 29.22
C ASN A 95 30.89 13.39 30.30
N LEU A 96 30.77 12.11 29.93
CA LEU A 96 30.21 11.04 30.75
C LEU A 96 31.25 10.31 31.59
N SER A 97 32.43 10.88 31.82
CA SER A 97 33.55 10.21 32.51
C SER A 97 33.63 10.43 34.02
N SER A 98 32.69 11.18 34.61
CA SER A 98 32.82 11.53 36.07
C SER A 98 31.74 11.00 37.02
N ILE A 99 30.86 10.06 36.56
CA ILE A 99 29.78 9.49 37.40
C ILE A 99 29.90 8.00 37.70
N ILE A 100 30.95 7.31 37.21
CA ILE A 100 31.01 5.82 37.25
C ILE A 100 31.85 5.27 38.46
N ASP A 101 32.47 6.07 39.30
CA ASP A 101 33.39 5.54 40.34
C ASP A 101 32.81 5.39 41.76
N GLY A 102 31.51 5.26 41.96
CA GLY A 102 30.96 5.21 43.32
C GLY A 102 30.07 4.04 43.72
N ASN A 103 29.55 3.22 42.80
CA ASN A 103 28.51 2.24 43.18
C ASN A 103 28.56 0.87 42.50
N LEU A 104 29.71 0.38 42.02
CA LEU A 104 29.77 -0.89 41.29
C LEU A 104 29.81 -2.16 42.18
N SER A 105 30.03 -2.09 43.47
CA SER A 105 30.20 -3.26 44.34
C SER A 105 28.93 -3.82 45.00
N LYS A 106 27.76 -3.20 44.76
CA LYS A 106 26.46 -3.71 45.29
C LYS A 106 25.45 -4.11 44.22
N ILE A 107 25.82 -4.03 42.95
CA ILE A 107 24.91 -4.38 41.84
C ILE A 107 25.10 -5.84 41.37
N ASP A 108 26.25 -6.44 41.58
CA ASP A 108 26.56 -7.79 41.05
C ASP A 108 25.82 -8.94 41.75
N GLU A 109 25.51 -8.86 43.07
CA GLU A 109 24.79 -9.92 43.76
C GLU A 109 23.27 -9.96 43.49
N ASN A 110 22.67 -8.83 43.17
CA ASN A 110 21.24 -8.80 42.83
C ASN A 110 20.97 -9.06 41.34
N LEU A 111 21.96 -8.89 40.46
CA LEU A 111 21.80 -9.12 39.02
C LEU A 111 21.85 -10.62 38.68
N SER A 112 22.70 -11.40 39.38
CA SER A 112 22.77 -12.84 39.18
C SER A 112 21.48 -13.57 39.57
N LEU A 113 20.82 -13.16 40.66
CA LEU A 113 19.55 -13.76 41.12
C LEU A 113 18.36 -13.39 40.21
N VAL A 114 18.36 -12.22 39.58
CA VAL A 114 17.31 -11.80 38.64
C VAL A 114 17.51 -12.47 37.28
N VAL A 115 18.75 -12.70 36.86
CA VAL A 115 19.07 -13.38 35.60
C VAL A 115 18.72 -14.89 35.69
N GLU A 116 18.99 -15.58 36.80
CA GLU A 116 18.59 -16.99 36.96
C GLU A 116 17.08 -17.19 37.05
N GLN A 117 16.34 -16.27 37.68
CA GLN A 117 14.86 -16.31 37.73
C GLN A 117 14.21 -15.97 36.39
N ASN A 118 14.85 -15.19 35.52
CA ASN A 118 14.34 -14.90 34.18
C ASN A 118 14.69 -16.00 33.17
N LEU A 119 15.87 -16.65 33.28
CA LEU A 119 16.23 -17.79 32.44
C LEU A 119 15.32 -19.01 32.67
N SER A 120 14.94 -19.30 33.92
CA SER A 120 14.00 -20.38 34.20
C SER A 120 12.55 -20.10 33.78
N LYS A 121 12.16 -18.83 33.61
CA LYS A 121 10.89 -18.44 33.03
C LYS A 121 10.89 -18.49 31.49
N GLU A 122 12.02 -18.19 30.85
CA GLU A 122 12.14 -18.30 29.38
C GLU A 122 12.15 -19.76 28.91
N GLU A 123 12.76 -20.71 29.67
CA GLU A 123 12.72 -22.12 29.32
C GLU A 123 11.31 -22.74 29.42
N ASN A 124 10.45 -22.26 30.31
CA ASN A 124 9.05 -22.68 30.36
C ASN A 124 8.16 -22.05 29.30
N LEU A 125 8.46 -20.80 28.86
CA LEU A 125 7.77 -20.15 27.76
C LEU A 125 8.13 -20.74 26.38
N THR A 126 9.36 -21.28 26.23
CA THR A 126 9.77 -21.92 24.97
C THR A 126 9.21 -23.32 24.79
N LYS A 127 8.79 -24.01 25.87
CA LYS A 127 8.12 -25.32 25.76
C LYS A 127 6.66 -25.21 25.33
N ASP A 128 5.95 -24.15 25.70
CA ASP A 128 4.56 -23.93 25.29
C ASP A 128 4.45 -23.25 23.88
N MET A 129 5.54 -22.67 23.35
CA MET A 129 5.60 -22.11 22.02
C MET A 129 5.82 -23.12 20.88
N ASN A 130 6.12 -24.40 21.20
CA ASN A 130 6.46 -25.42 20.18
C ASN A 130 5.27 -26.21 19.63
N LEU A 131 4.01 -25.80 19.86
CA LEU A 131 2.85 -26.54 19.36
C LEU A 131 1.83 -25.67 18.61
N SER A 132 2.20 -24.49 18.15
CA SER A 132 1.46 -23.77 17.12
C SER A 132 2.40 -23.55 15.93
N LYS A 133 2.22 -24.30 14.85
CA LYS A 133 2.76 -23.92 13.54
C LYS A 133 2.28 -22.49 13.29
N THR A 134 3.10 -21.50 13.59
CA THR A 134 2.80 -20.09 13.31
C THR A 134 2.54 -20.00 11.81
N LYS A 135 1.27 -19.75 11.45
CA LYS A 135 0.85 -19.64 10.07
C LYS A 135 1.72 -18.55 9.44
N GLN A 136 2.53 -18.91 8.44
CA GLN A 136 3.43 -17.99 7.77
C GLN A 136 2.64 -16.76 7.28
N ALA A 137 3.19 -15.55 7.46
CA ALA A 137 2.58 -14.34 6.98
C ALA A 137 2.39 -14.38 5.45
N ARG A 138 1.26 -13.95 4.94
CA ARG A 138 0.86 -14.09 3.54
C ARG A 138 0.99 -12.77 2.79
N LEU A 139 1.51 -12.80 1.57
CA LEU A 139 1.65 -11.62 0.71
C LEU A 139 1.07 -11.93 -0.66
N ALA A 140 0.07 -11.15 -1.10
CA ALA A 140 -0.42 -11.13 -2.46
C ALA A 140 0.26 -10.00 -3.23
N ILE A 141 0.90 -10.30 -4.36
CA ILE A 141 1.52 -9.29 -5.23
C ILE A 141 0.78 -9.30 -6.56
N ILE A 142 0.11 -8.19 -6.87
CA ILE A 142 -0.65 -7.97 -8.11
C ILE A 142 0.22 -7.18 -9.07
N ILE A 143 0.24 -7.59 -10.33
CA ILE A 143 0.90 -6.88 -11.43
C ILE A 143 -0.20 -6.39 -12.38
N ASP A 144 -0.49 -5.10 -12.28
CA ASP A 144 -1.51 -4.40 -13.08
C ASP A 144 -1.04 -4.15 -14.52
N ASP A 145 -1.86 -3.56 -15.38
CA ASP A 145 -1.56 -3.17 -16.77
C ASP A 145 -1.04 -4.32 -17.66
N MET A 146 -1.42 -5.56 -17.38
CA MET A 146 -1.06 -6.69 -18.22
C MET A 146 -1.83 -6.63 -19.54
N ALA A 147 -1.11 -6.53 -20.67
CA ALA A 147 -1.71 -6.25 -21.98
C ALA A 147 -1.18 -7.12 -23.11
N ASN A 148 0.02 -7.71 -23.02
CA ASN A 148 0.67 -8.38 -24.14
C ASN A 148 1.53 -9.59 -23.72
N ILE A 149 1.90 -10.38 -24.73
CA ILE A 149 2.63 -11.64 -24.52
C ILE A 149 4.05 -11.44 -23.96
N SER A 150 4.72 -10.32 -24.25
CA SER A 150 6.06 -10.06 -23.71
C SER A 150 6.02 -9.85 -22.20
N GLN A 151 5.03 -9.12 -21.69
CA GLN A 151 4.79 -8.95 -20.25
C GLN A 151 4.47 -10.29 -19.58
N VAL A 152 3.63 -11.12 -20.20
CA VAL A 152 3.30 -12.49 -19.71
C VAL A 152 4.58 -13.33 -19.58
N ARG A 153 5.41 -13.38 -20.61
CA ARG A 153 6.67 -14.13 -20.57
C ARG A 153 7.62 -13.63 -19.50
N ALA A 154 7.75 -12.30 -19.37
CA ALA A 154 8.60 -11.68 -18.36
C ALA A 154 8.13 -12.00 -16.93
N LEU A 155 6.82 -11.95 -16.70
CA LEU A 155 6.21 -12.31 -15.42
C LEU A 155 6.44 -13.78 -15.06
N GLN A 156 6.19 -14.70 -16.00
CA GLN A 156 6.39 -16.14 -15.80
C GLN A 156 7.86 -16.51 -15.57
N ALA A 157 8.80 -15.78 -16.19
CA ALA A 157 10.23 -16.01 -16.01
C ALA A 157 10.71 -15.76 -14.57
N LEU A 158 10.00 -14.95 -13.78
CA LEU A 158 10.30 -14.73 -12.36
C LEU A 158 10.12 -15.97 -11.49
N LYS A 159 9.27 -16.91 -11.92
CA LYS A 159 8.94 -18.14 -11.15
C LYS A 159 8.48 -17.81 -9.71
N LEU A 160 7.75 -16.72 -9.54
CA LEU A 160 7.11 -16.30 -8.30
C LEU A 160 5.59 -16.44 -8.45
N LYS A 161 4.89 -16.71 -7.35
CA LYS A 161 3.43 -16.74 -7.33
C LYS A 161 2.90 -15.31 -7.30
N LEU A 162 2.71 -14.72 -8.49
CA LEU A 162 2.25 -13.35 -8.71
C LEU A 162 0.86 -13.39 -9.36
N ILE A 163 0.10 -12.32 -9.18
CA ILE A 163 -1.26 -12.18 -9.69
C ILE A 163 -1.25 -11.19 -10.87
N PRO A 164 -1.32 -11.64 -12.11
CA PRO A 164 -1.49 -10.73 -13.24
C PRO A 164 -2.91 -10.16 -13.26
N SER A 165 -3.03 -8.85 -13.48
CA SER A 165 -4.30 -8.16 -13.68
C SER A 165 -4.33 -7.55 -15.09
N PHE A 166 -5.22 -8.07 -15.93
CA PHE A 166 -5.26 -7.78 -17.36
C PHE A 166 -6.28 -6.69 -17.69
N PHE A 167 -5.96 -5.83 -18.66
CA PHE A 167 -6.98 -4.97 -19.26
C PHE A 167 -8.10 -5.78 -19.89
N PRO A 168 -9.35 -5.31 -19.83
CA PRO A 168 -10.42 -5.84 -20.68
C PRO A 168 -10.01 -5.77 -22.16
N PRO A 169 -10.49 -6.73 -23.00
CA PRO A 169 -10.16 -6.71 -24.42
C PRO A 169 -10.75 -5.47 -25.10
N ASP A 170 -9.93 -4.83 -25.92
CA ASP A 170 -10.29 -3.75 -26.83
C ASP A 170 -9.39 -3.81 -28.07
N LYS A 171 -9.43 -2.77 -28.94
CA LYS A 171 -8.57 -2.76 -30.14
C LYS A 171 -7.06 -2.73 -29.84
N ASN A 172 -6.66 -2.26 -28.65
CA ASN A 172 -5.27 -2.20 -28.22
C ASN A 172 -4.84 -3.47 -27.44
N HIS A 173 -5.80 -4.17 -26.83
CA HIS A 173 -5.57 -5.28 -25.90
C HIS A 173 -6.39 -6.54 -26.28
N ILE A 174 -6.48 -6.85 -27.55
CA ILE A 174 -7.43 -7.83 -28.11
C ILE A 174 -7.27 -9.26 -27.56
N ASP A 175 -6.05 -9.65 -27.22
CA ASP A 175 -5.73 -11.02 -26.80
C ASP A 175 -5.68 -11.21 -25.27
N THR A 176 -5.97 -10.19 -24.48
CA THR A 176 -5.84 -10.28 -23.00
C THR A 176 -6.61 -11.43 -22.37
N PRO A 177 -7.83 -11.82 -22.81
CA PRO A 177 -8.50 -13.01 -22.27
C PRO A 177 -7.74 -14.31 -22.54
N LYS A 178 -7.14 -14.47 -23.73
CA LYS A 178 -6.32 -15.65 -24.07
C LYS A 178 -5.01 -15.67 -23.29
N LEU A 179 -4.43 -14.49 -23.03
CA LEU A 179 -3.21 -14.37 -22.24
C LEU A 179 -3.46 -14.71 -20.78
N ALA A 180 -4.60 -14.33 -20.23
CA ALA A 180 -5.01 -14.63 -18.85
C ALA A 180 -5.06 -16.14 -18.59
N LEU A 181 -5.52 -16.95 -19.57
CA LEU A 181 -5.59 -18.41 -19.47
C LEU A 181 -4.22 -19.12 -19.36
N LYS A 182 -3.11 -18.38 -19.44
CA LYS A 182 -1.75 -18.90 -19.19
C LYS A 182 -1.37 -18.91 -17.70
N PHE A 183 -2.29 -18.52 -16.85
CA PHE A 183 -2.12 -18.45 -15.39
C PHE A 183 -3.24 -19.20 -14.67
N ASP A 184 -2.93 -19.85 -13.57
CA ASP A 184 -3.91 -20.54 -12.73
C ASP A 184 -4.85 -19.57 -12.00
N PHE A 185 -4.39 -18.33 -11.77
CA PHE A 185 -5.15 -17.25 -11.16
C PHE A 185 -4.78 -15.92 -11.81
N TYR A 186 -5.78 -15.12 -12.08
CA TYR A 186 -5.63 -13.78 -12.65
C TYR A 186 -6.78 -12.87 -12.24
N MET A 187 -6.60 -11.58 -12.49
CA MET A 187 -7.58 -10.52 -12.27
C MET A 187 -7.81 -9.73 -13.56
N VAL A 188 -8.84 -8.89 -13.53
CA VAL A 188 -9.06 -7.88 -14.56
C VAL A 188 -8.86 -6.48 -13.99
N HIS A 189 -8.11 -5.68 -14.72
CA HIS A 189 -7.78 -4.29 -14.41
C HIS A 189 -8.73 -3.36 -15.13
N LEU A 190 -9.84 -3.00 -14.45
CA LEU A 190 -10.98 -2.32 -15.04
C LEU A 190 -10.73 -0.81 -15.15
N PRO A 191 -10.76 -0.21 -16.37
CA PRO A 191 -10.62 1.23 -16.53
C PRO A 191 -11.78 2.01 -15.91
N LEU A 192 -11.46 2.86 -14.94
CA LEU A 192 -12.37 3.79 -14.28
C LEU A 192 -11.87 5.23 -14.44
N ALA A 193 -12.77 6.19 -14.59
CA ALA A 193 -12.43 7.59 -14.82
C ALA A 193 -11.60 8.19 -13.68
N ALA A 194 -10.52 8.88 -14.03
CA ALA A 194 -9.64 9.58 -13.10
C ALA A 194 -9.78 11.10 -13.20
N MET A 195 -9.45 11.79 -12.12
CA MET A 195 -9.33 13.24 -12.10
C MET A 195 -8.11 13.65 -12.94
N ASN A 196 -8.26 14.71 -13.73
CA ASN A 196 -7.15 15.30 -14.51
C ASN A 196 -6.41 14.33 -15.45
N TYR A 197 -7.08 13.28 -15.90
CA TYR A 197 -6.52 12.29 -16.82
C TYR A 197 -7.05 12.52 -18.25
N THR A 198 -6.16 12.94 -19.15
CA THR A 198 -6.54 13.42 -20.50
C THR A 198 -6.60 12.32 -21.57
N LYS A 199 -6.06 11.13 -21.28
CA LYS A 199 -6.00 10.01 -22.25
C LYS A 199 -6.53 8.72 -21.60
N PRO A 200 -7.83 8.64 -21.26
CA PRO A 200 -8.40 7.45 -20.65
C PRO A 200 -8.32 6.26 -21.62
N GLU A 201 -8.24 5.07 -21.05
CA GLU A 201 -8.38 3.84 -21.81
C GLU A 201 -9.74 3.75 -22.49
N LEU A 202 -9.79 2.99 -23.59
CA LEU A 202 -11.03 2.78 -24.30
C LEU A 202 -12.07 2.14 -23.38
N ASP A 203 -13.32 2.59 -23.55
CA ASP A 203 -14.45 2.06 -22.80
C ASP A 203 -14.33 2.22 -21.26
N THR A 204 -13.61 3.25 -20.81
CA THR A 204 -13.51 3.66 -19.41
C THR A 204 -14.90 3.98 -18.84
N LEU A 205 -15.22 3.45 -17.65
CA LEU A 205 -16.46 3.78 -16.95
C LEU A 205 -16.36 5.12 -16.25
N ASN A 206 -17.42 5.94 -16.40
CA ASN A 206 -17.54 7.28 -15.83
C ASN A 206 -18.58 7.31 -14.70
N PRO A 207 -18.48 8.22 -13.71
CA PRO A 207 -19.48 8.35 -12.65
C PRO A 207 -20.90 8.65 -13.17
N SER A 208 -20.99 9.37 -14.30
CA SER A 208 -22.26 9.71 -14.98
C SER A 208 -22.90 8.54 -15.71
N ASP A 209 -22.19 7.41 -15.91
CA ASP A 209 -22.74 6.27 -16.61
C ASP A 209 -23.99 5.71 -15.90
N SER A 210 -24.95 5.28 -16.70
CA SER A 210 -26.16 4.63 -16.20
C SER A 210 -25.83 3.27 -15.54
N GLU A 211 -26.66 2.82 -14.62
CA GLU A 211 -26.54 1.48 -13.99
C GLU A 211 -26.53 0.38 -15.08
N LYS A 212 -27.37 0.51 -16.11
CA LYS A 212 -27.40 -0.41 -17.26
C LYS A 212 -26.08 -0.46 -18.02
N ARG A 213 -25.42 0.70 -18.22
CA ARG A 213 -24.12 0.78 -18.93
C ARG A 213 -23.02 0.09 -18.12
N ILE A 214 -22.95 0.38 -16.82
CA ILE A 214 -21.98 -0.24 -15.89
C ILE A 214 -22.21 -1.76 -15.86
N PHE A 215 -23.46 -2.19 -15.66
CA PHE A 215 -23.79 -3.62 -15.60
C PHE A 215 -23.39 -4.36 -16.89
N LYS A 216 -23.73 -3.80 -18.07
CA LYS A 216 -23.34 -4.40 -19.35
C LYS A 216 -21.81 -4.54 -19.48
N LYS A 217 -21.05 -3.55 -19.03
CA LYS A 217 -19.56 -3.64 -19.07
C LYS A 217 -19.06 -4.77 -18.19
N ILE A 218 -19.57 -4.89 -16.97
CA ILE A 218 -19.15 -5.94 -16.02
C ILE A 218 -19.55 -7.31 -16.52
N GLN A 219 -20.76 -7.46 -17.05
CA GLN A 219 -21.23 -8.71 -17.67
C GLN A 219 -20.37 -9.12 -18.86
N GLN A 220 -19.97 -8.15 -19.73
CA GLN A 220 -19.08 -8.44 -20.84
C GLN A 220 -17.70 -8.88 -20.36
N VAL A 221 -17.13 -8.20 -19.37
CA VAL A 221 -15.85 -8.58 -18.75
C VAL A 221 -15.93 -10.00 -18.18
N LYS A 222 -17.01 -10.33 -17.45
CA LYS A 222 -17.22 -11.68 -16.91
C LYS A 222 -17.29 -12.74 -17.99
N LYS A 223 -17.92 -12.42 -19.12
CA LYS A 223 -18.02 -13.30 -20.29
C LYS A 223 -16.68 -13.52 -20.99
N ASP A 224 -15.86 -12.47 -21.10
CA ASP A 224 -14.58 -12.51 -21.80
C ASP A 224 -13.51 -13.30 -21.02
N PHE A 225 -13.58 -13.27 -19.70
CA PHE A 225 -12.58 -13.88 -18.81
C PHE A 225 -13.16 -15.09 -18.06
N LYS A 226 -12.76 -16.29 -18.47
CA LYS A 226 -13.21 -17.54 -17.84
C LYS A 226 -12.78 -17.58 -16.36
N ASP A 227 -13.69 -18.03 -15.49
CA ASP A 227 -13.46 -18.22 -14.04
C ASP A 227 -12.99 -16.95 -13.29
N LEU A 228 -13.22 -15.75 -13.85
CA LEU A 228 -12.90 -14.48 -13.22
C LEU A 228 -13.64 -14.33 -11.89
N LYS A 229 -12.90 -13.97 -10.84
CA LYS A 229 -13.44 -13.73 -9.49
C LYS A 229 -13.11 -12.33 -8.95
N PHE A 230 -11.95 -11.78 -9.28
CA PHE A 230 -11.46 -10.52 -8.72
C PHE A 230 -11.21 -9.50 -9.81
N ILE A 231 -11.62 -8.26 -9.53
CA ILE A 231 -11.40 -7.10 -10.41
C ILE A 231 -10.83 -5.97 -9.57
N ASN A 232 -9.79 -5.29 -10.07
CA ASN A 232 -9.31 -4.05 -9.49
C ASN A 232 -9.41 -2.90 -10.51
N ASN A 233 -9.28 -1.67 -10.03
CA ASN A 233 -9.42 -0.51 -10.90
C ASN A 233 -8.09 -0.05 -11.48
N HIS A 234 -8.06 0.14 -12.82
CA HIS A 234 -7.09 0.98 -13.52
C HIS A 234 -7.49 2.45 -13.32
N THR A 235 -6.56 3.28 -12.83
CA THR A 235 -6.85 4.66 -12.46
C THR A 235 -8.06 4.78 -11.52
N GLY A 236 -9.04 5.62 -11.79
CA GLY A 236 -10.35 5.61 -11.11
C GLY A 236 -10.49 6.63 -9.99
N SER A 237 -9.59 7.61 -9.82
CA SER A 237 -9.69 8.58 -8.73
C SER A 237 -10.97 9.41 -8.76
N LEU A 238 -11.52 9.71 -9.95
CA LEU A 238 -12.82 10.38 -10.09
C LEU A 238 -13.97 9.42 -9.78
N PHE A 239 -13.94 8.21 -10.35
CA PHE A 239 -15.01 7.22 -10.21
C PHE A 239 -15.14 6.72 -8.76
N THR A 240 -14.02 6.34 -8.14
CA THR A 240 -14.03 5.78 -6.78
C THR A 240 -14.36 6.81 -5.70
N SER A 241 -14.19 8.12 -5.99
CA SER A 241 -14.63 9.20 -5.09
C SER A 241 -16.13 9.50 -5.15
N ASP A 242 -16.85 8.99 -6.16
CA ASP A 242 -18.30 9.13 -6.29
C ASP A 242 -19.04 7.95 -5.67
N GLU A 243 -19.80 8.22 -4.60
CA GLU A 243 -20.52 7.18 -3.86
C GLU A 243 -21.63 6.51 -4.68
N LYS A 244 -22.32 7.30 -5.53
CA LYS A 244 -23.39 6.77 -6.38
C LYS A 244 -22.83 5.87 -7.47
N ALA A 245 -21.71 6.26 -8.08
CA ALA A 245 -21.02 5.42 -9.07
C ALA A 245 -20.51 4.12 -8.45
N MET A 246 -19.85 4.20 -7.30
CA MET A 246 -19.39 3.02 -6.58
C MET A 246 -20.54 2.09 -6.19
N LYS A 247 -21.69 2.62 -5.76
CA LYS A 247 -22.87 1.80 -5.46
C LYS A 247 -23.39 1.04 -6.68
N LYS A 248 -23.44 1.70 -7.84
CA LYS A 248 -23.81 1.03 -9.13
C LYS A 248 -22.81 -0.09 -9.46
N LEU A 249 -21.51 0.17 -9.30
CA LEU A 249 -20.45 -0.79 -9.61
C LEU A 249 -20.49 -2.01 -8.69
N TYR A 250 -20.61 -1.82 -7.37
CA TYR A 250 -20.72 -2.92 -6.41
C TYR A 250 -21.95 -3.80 -6.66
N LYS A 251 -23.10 -3.20 -7.00
CA LYS A 251 -24.27 -3.98 -7.41
C LYS A 251 -24.07 -4.80 -8.68
N ALA A 252 -23.29 -4.26 -9.65
CA ALA A 252 -22.96 -5.01 -10.85
C ALA A 252 -22.01 -6.17 -10.54
N PHE A 253 -21.04 -5.98 -9.65
CA PHE A 253 -20.16 -7.06 -9.19
C PHE A 253 -20.90 -8.15 -8.44
N GLU A 254 -21.83 -7.79 -7.57
CA GLU A 254 -22.67 -8.74 -6.84
C GLU A 254 -23.44 -9.67 -7.78
N LYS A 255 -24.08 -9.11 -8.83
CA LYS A 255 -24.84 -9.87 -9.82
C LYS A 255 -23.99 -10.85 -10.64
N GLU A 256 -22.73 -10.54 -10.84
CA GLU A 256 -21.78 -11.35 -11.62
C GLU A 256 -20.84 -12.16 -10.70
N GLU A 257 -21.10 -12.19 -9.39
CA GLU A 257 -20.28 -12.90 -8.40
C GLU A 257 -18.80 -12.52 -8.44
N LEU A 258 -18.53 -11.22 -8.59
CA LEU A 258 -17.19 -10.64 -8.65
C LEU A 258 -16.86 -9.89 -7.36
N ILE A 259 -15.59 -9.88 -6.99
CA ILE A 259 -15.06 -9.20 -5.82
C ILE A 259 -14.20 -8.02 -6.28
N PHE A 260 -14.50 -6.83 -5.75
CA PHE A 260 -13.72 -5.63 -6.04
C PHE A 260 -12.49 -5.51 -5.13
N VAL A 261 -11.35 -5.17 -5.73
CA VAL A 261 -10.11 -4.81 -5.04
C VAL A 261 -9.80 -3.35 -5.35
N ASP A 262 -9.90 -2.49 -4.37
CA ASP A 262 -9.62 -1.07 -4.51
C ASP A 262 -8.10 -0.84 -4.66
N SER A 263 -7.63 -0.46 -5.85
CA SER A 263 -6.22 -0.08 -6.09
C SER A 263 -5.83 1.19 -5.34
N LYS A 264 -6.79 1.86 -4.69
CA LYS A 264 -6.63 3.02 -3.81
C LYS A 264 -5.80 4.14 -4.46
N THR A 265 -6.25 4.55 -5.64
CA THR A 265 -5.65 5.65 -6.42
C THR A 265 -5.98 7.03 -5.83
N ILE A 266 -6.88 7.09 -4.85
CA ILE A 266 -7.22 8.30 -4.10
C ILE A 266 -7.58 7.95 -2.65
N ALA A 267 -7.16 8.80 -1.70
CA ALA A 267 -7.45 8.58 -0.28
C ALA A 267 -8.94 8.69 0.05
N SER A 268 -9.68 9.53 -0.68
CA SER A 268 -11.12 9.79 -0.50
C SER A 268 -12.05 8.76 -1.17
N SER A 269 -11.53 7.58 -1.57
CA SER A 269 -12.34 6.50 -2.16
C SER A 269 -13.58 6.20 -1.29
N LYS A 270 -14.73 6.08 -1.93
CA LYS A 270 -16.01 5.70 -1.31
C LYS A 270 -16.24 4.19 -1.26
N ALA A 271 -15.31 3.41 -1.84
CA ALA A 271 -15.40 1.95 -1.86
C ALA A 271 -15.62 1.35 -0.46
N PRO A 272 -14.86 1.72 0.60
CA PRO A 272 -15.08 1.12 1.94
C PRO A 272 -16.47 1.45 2.51
N LYS A 273 -16.96 2.68 2.30
CA LYS A 273 -18.29 3.09 2.76
C LYS A 273 -19.40 2.30 2.06
N VAL A 274 -19.27 2.14 0.73
CA VAL A 274 -20.26 1.44 -0.10
C VAL A 274 -20.24 -0.05 0.18
N ALA A 275 -19.08 -0.68 0.27
CA ALA A 275 -18.95 -2.10 0.60
C ALA A 275 -19.63 -2.40 1.95
N LYS A 276 -19.36 -1.58 2.98
CA LYS A 276 -20.00 -1.72 4.29
C LYS A 276 -21.53 -1.58 4.20
N ALA A 277 -22.04 -0.61 3.44
CA ALA A 277 -23.47 -0.37 3.31
C ALA A 277 -24.21 -1.47 2.53
N LEU A 278 -23.51 -2.24 1.71
CA LEU A 278 -24.04 -3.36 0.93
C LEU A 278 -23.64 -4.73 1.53
N GLU A 279 -23.06 -4.74 2.73
CA GLU A 279 -22.57 -5.94 3.42
C GLU A 279 -21.62 -6.80 2.57
N GLN A 280 -20.86 -6.14 1.67
CA GLN A 280 -19.87 -6.78 0.82
C GLN A 280 -18.46 -6.61 1.40
N ILE A 281 -17.59 -7.54 1.03
CA ILE A 281 -16.20 -7.51 1.46
C ILE A 281 -15.48 -6.30 0.84
N TYR A 282 -14.71 -5.58 1.66
CA TYR A 282 -13.81 -4.52 1.19
C TYR A 282 -12.36 -5.01 1.19
N ILE A 283 -11.76 -4.99 0.02
CA ILE A 283 -10.35 -5.32 -0.19
C ILE A 283 -9.66 -4.10 -0.79
N GLN A 284 -8.47 -3.79 -0.31
CA GLN A 284 -7.68 -2.68 -0.81
C GLN A 284 -6.19 -3.02 -0.91
N ARG A 285 -5.47 -2.28 -1.72
CA ARG A 285 -4.01 -2.27 -1.75
C ARG A 285 -3.44 -1.72 -0.45
N ASP A 286 -2.45 -2.40 0.12
CA ASP A 286 -1.65 -1.92 1.24
C ASP A 286 -0.41 -1.15 0.75
N VAL A 287 0.31 -1.66 -0.25
CA VAL A 287 1.56 -1.07 -0.75
C VAL A 287 1.53 -0.88 -2.25
N PHE A 288 1.96 0.30 -2.73
CA PHE A 288 2.21 0.57 -4.14
C PHE A 288 3.70 0.42 -4.42
N LEU A 289 4.06 -0.57 -5.23
CA LEU A 289 5.46 -0.98 -5.37
C LEU A 289 6.29 -0.01 -6.22
N ASP A 290 5.73 0.49 -7.31
CA ASP A 290 6.46 1.19 -8.36
C ASP A 290 5.87 2.56 -8.70
N ASN A 291 5.46 3.31 -7.68
CA ASN A 291 5.09 4.71 -7.80
C ASN A 291 6.25 5.56 -8.37
N ARG A 292 7.48 5.16 -8.08
CA ARG A 292 8.70 5.61 -8.76
C ARG A 292 9.30 4.42 -9.50
N ASP A 293 9.63 4.61 -10.79
CA ASP A 293 10.26 3.56 -11.62
C ASP A 293 11.76 3.43 -11.33
N ASP A 294 12.09 3.09 -10.10
CA ASP A 294 13.44 2.92 -9.59
C ASP A 294 13.57 1.60 -8.82
N VAL A 295 14.62 0.81 -9.13
CA VAL A 295 14.82 -0.52 -8.53
C VAL A 295 15.01 -0.46 -7.01
N ALA A 296 15.78 0.51 -6.50
CA ALA A 296 16.02 0.64 -5.06
C ALA A 296 14.75 1.04 -4.32
N TYR A 297 13.99 2.00 -4.88
CA TYR A 297 12.68 2.37 -4.37
C TYR A 297 11.72 1.17 -4.31
N ILE A 298 11.60 0.42 -5.40
CA ILE A 298 10.68 -0.74 -5.48
C ILE A 298 11.10 -1.83 -4.46
N LYS A 299 12.40 -2.07 -4.28
CA LYS A 299 12.90 -2.99 -3.24
C LYS A 299 12.51 -2.54 -1.83
N ASN A 300 12.57 -1.24 -1.53
CA ASN A 300 12.11 -0.70 -0.25
C ASN A 300 10.60 -0.89 -0.06
N GLN A 301 9.80 -0.72 -1.13
CA GLN A 301 8.36 -1.02 -1.08
C GLN A 301 8.08 -2.52 -0.87
N LEU A 302 8.89 -3.42 -1.42
CA LEU A 302 8.77 -4.86 -1.16
C LEU A 302 9.12 -5.20 0.31
N ILE A 303 10.13 -4.55 0.90
CA ILE A 303 10.45 -4.68 2.33
C ILE A 303 9.24 -4.24 3.17
N GLU A 304 8.63 -3.10 2.84
CA GLU A 304 7.44 -2.59 3.52
C GLU A 304 6.24 -3.55 3.38
N ALA A 305 6.01 -4.11 2.19
CA ALA A 305 4.95 -5.09 1.96
C ALA A 305 5.14 -6.35 2.84
N VAL A 306 6.37 -6.87 2.92
CA VAL A 306 6.71 -8.01 3.78
C VAL A 306 6.54 -7.65 5.27
N ARG A 307 6.97 -6.45 5.69
CA ARG A 307 6.79 -5.96 7.05
C ARG A 307 5.31 -5.91 7.45
N LEU A 308 4.47 -5.33 6.59
CA LEU A 308 3.02 -5.24 6.81
C LEU A 308 2.37 -6.62 6.83
N ALA A 309 2.78 -7.54 5.93
CA ALA A 309 2.28 -8.91 5.93
C ALA A 309 2.58 -9.60 7.26
N LYS A 310 3.81 -9.47 7.77
CA LYS A 310 4.21 -10.04 9.08
C LYS A 310 3.44 -9.41 10.25
N GLN A 311 3.16 -8.11 10.17
CA GLN A 311 2.45 -7.39 11.23
C GLN A 311 0.94 -7.72 11.28
N LYS A 312 0.30 -7.85 10.11
CA LYS A 312 -1.17 -8.01 9.98
C LYS A 312 -1.60 -9.46 9.72
N GLY A 313 -0.65 -10.38 9.47
CA GLY A 313 -0.92 -11.73 8.99
C GLY A 313 -1.03 -11.84 7.47
N PHE A 314 -1.39 -10.75 6.77
CA PHE A 314 -1.36 -10.66 5.30
C PHE A 314 -1.23 -9.21 4.83
N ALA A 315 -0.77 -9.03 3.58
CA ALA A 315 -0.77 -7.74 2.89
C ALA A 315 -0.99 -7.93 1.37
N ILE A 316 -1.42 -6.84 0.70
CA ILE A 316 -1.61 -6.76 -0.74
C ILE A 316 -0.72 -5.66 -1.30
N ALA A 317 0.19 -6.02 -2.20
CA ALA A 317 1.04 -5.10 -2.93
C ALA A 317 0.64 -5.05 -4.41
N ILE A 318 0.70 -3.87 -5.02
CA ILE A 318 0.43 -3.68 -6.44
C ILE A 318 1.63 -3.01 -7.11
N GLY A 319 2.02 -3.52 -8.26
CA GLY A 319 3.00 -2.94 -9.17
C GLY A 319 2.58 -3.13 -10.62
N HIS A 320 3.43 -2.70 -11.59
CA HIS A 320 3.16 -2.75 -13.01
C HIS A 320 4.22 -3.57 -13.74
N PRO A 321 4.00 -4.01 -15.00
CA PRO A 321 4.90 -4.89 -15.73
C PRO A 321 6.08 -4.10 -16.34
N ARG A 322 6.76 -3.29 -15.51
CA ARG A 322 7.90 -2.48 -15.88
C ARG A 322 9.21 -3.25 -15.71
N LYS A 323 10.21 -2.89 -16.49
CA LYS A 323 11.55 -3.51 -16.41
C LYS A 323 12.16 -3.45 -15.00
N ASN A 324 12.02 -2.29 -14.34
CA ASN A 324 12.56 -2.09 -13.00
C ASN A 324 11.78 -2.85 -11.93
N THR A 325 10.45 -2.97 -12.08
CA THR A 325 9.60 -3.78 -11.18
C THR A 325 10.01 -5.25 -11.24
N PHE A 326 10.15 -5.81 -12.44
CA PHE A 326 10.58 -7.21 -12.60
C PHE A 326 12.02 -7.43 -12.09
N LYS A 327 12.93 -6.46 -12.33
CA LYS A 327 14.28 -6.52 -11.79
C LYS A 327 14.31 -6.48 -10.26
N ALA A 328 13.50 -5.62 -9.65
CA ALA A 328 13.40 -5.54 -8.19
C ALA A 328 12.82 -6.82 -7.58
N LEU A 329 11.76 -7.39 -8.18
CA LEU A 329 11.19 -8.68 -7.77
C LEU A 329 12.20 -9.81 -7.86
N GLU A 330 12.95 -9.92 -8.96
CA GLU A 330 14.00 -10.92 -9.13
C GLU A 330 15.08 -10.80 -8.05
N GLN A 331 15.55 -9.59 -7.78
CA GLN A 331 16.57 -9.32 -6.77
C GLN A 331 16.07 -9.46 -5.31
N SER A 332 14.76 -9.51 -5.10
CA SER A 332 14.12 -9.61 -3.78
C SER A 332 13.61 -11.03 -3.47
N LYS A 333 13.95 -12.04 -4.26
CA LYS A 333 13.47 -13.41 -4.06
C LYS A 333 13.78 -13.96 -2.67
N ASP A 334 14.96 -13.67 -2.13
CA ASP A 334 15.33 -14.13 -0.78
C ASP A 334 14.50 -13.44 0.31
N LEU A 335 14.22 -12.15 0.17
CA LEU A 335 13.29 -11.43 1.04
C LEU A 335 11.89 -12.08 1.00
N LEU A 336 11.40 -12.38 -0.20
CA LEU A 336 10.06 -12.94 -0.42
C LEU A 336 9.89 -14.37 0.13
N LYS A 337 10.97 -15.15 0.30
CA LYS A 337 10.94 -16.44 1.00
C LYS A 337 10.51 -16.34 2.48
N SER A 338 10.62 -15.15 3.07
CA SER A 338 10.23 -14.92 4.46
C SER A 338 8.72 -14.81 4.71
N VAL A 339 7.93 -14.83 3.63
CA VAL A 339 6.45 -14.82 3.62
C VAL A 339 5.94 -15.87 2.64
N GLU A 340 4.68 -16.26 2.78
CA GLU A 340 3.99 -17.10 1.79
C GLU A 340 3.39 -16.21 0.71
N LEU A 341 3.83 -16.36 -0.55
CA LEU A 341 3.16 -15.70 -1.68
C LEU A 341 1.87 -16.45 -2.01
N VAL A 342 0.75 -15.72 -2.04
CA VAL A 342 -0.59 -16.29 -2.17
C VAL A 342 -1.42 -15.57 -3.23
N TYR A 343 -2.41 -16.25 -3.78
CA TYR A 343 -3.49 -15.63 -4.54
C TYR A 343 -4.56 -15.06 -3.58
N LEU A 344 -5.32 -14.06 -4.05
CA LEU A 344 -6.40 -13.48 -3.25
C LEU A 344 -7.47 -14.50 -2.87
N SER A 345 -7.73 -15.50 -3.72
CA SER A 345 -8.66 -16.60 -3.41
C SER A 345 -8.25 -17.41 -2.19
N GLU A 346 -6.97 -17.48 -1.85
CA GLU A 346 -6.47 -18.19 -0.68
C GLU A 346 -6.67 -17.38 0.63
N ILE A 347 -6.88 -16.06 0.50
CA ILE A 347 -7.19 -15.17 1.64
C ILE A 347 -8.70 -15.01 1.79
N TYR A 348 -9.42 -14.87 0.68
CA TYR A 348 -10.83 -14.49 0.61
C TYR A 348 -11.72 -15.58 0.00
N ALA A 349 -11.26 -16.83 -0.07
CA ALA A 349 -12.12 -17.95 -0.44
C ALA A 349 -13.20 -18.12 0.64
N LYS A 350 -14.46 -18.10 0.20
CA LYS A 350 -15.60 -18.67 0.93
C LYS A 350 -15.92 -20.02 0.34
#